data_6a0ce581774f0b62565a41c27e644e47
#
_entry.id   6a0ce581774f0b62565a41c27e644e47
#
_cell.length_a   1.000
_cell.length_b   1.000
_cell.length_c   1.000
_cell.angle_alpha   90.00
_cell.angle_beta   90.00
_cell.angle_gamma   90.00
#
_symmetry.space_group_name_H-M   'P 1'
#
loop_
_entity.id
_entity.type
_entity.pdbx_description
1 polymer ?
#
loop_
_entity_poly.entity_id
_entity_poly.type
_entity_poly.pdbx_seq_one_letter_code
_entity_poly.pdbx_strand_id
1 'polypeptide(L)'
;MIKYTNIELMSKCESEDFQRTSDILERLFQGRLRNLRPTPSGTSVDMRFEASNKKGKVIKYAVEIKRNNGKYISNKTIPLKVDKYISMMKERKNDERLIIIYLLPNSFICFNVDKVITDIPMKDLNMTNWLIPLENYSTRDCIKVPQPTIWLPTDKCSISGYTKK
;
A
#
# COMPACT_ATOMS: atom_id res chain seq x y z
N MET A 1 -23.35 -7.49 -21.19
CA MET A 1 -22.68 -7.19 -19.90
C MET A 1 -21.95 -8.46 -19.46
N ILE A 2 -20.62 -8.46 -19.51
CA ILE A 2 -19.80 -9.63 -19.10
C ILE A 2 -19.85 -9.69 -17.56
N LYS A 3 -20.41 -10.75 -17.01
CA LYS A 3 -20.38 -11.02 -15.57
C LYS A 3 -19.05 -11.71 -15.27
N TYR A 4 -18.11 -10.99 -14.68
CA TYR A 4 -16.89 -11.59 -14.15
C TYR A 4 -17.20 -12.35 -12.86
N THR A 5 -16.51 -13.46 -12.63
CA THR A 5 -16.46 -14.09 -11.30
C THR A 5 -15.71 -13.15 -10.32
N ASN A 6 -15.95 -13.29 -9.01
CA ASN A 6 -15.24 -12.48 -8.01
C ASN A 6 -13.71 -12.65 -8.12
N ILE A 7 -13.23 -13.84 -8.47
CA ILE A 7 -11.82 -14.13 -8.66
C ILE A 7 -11.26 -13.38 -9.88
N GLU A 8 -11.98 -13.38 -11.01
CA GLU A 8 -11.58 -12.64 -12.20
C GLU A 8 -11.55 -11.12 -11.98
N LEU A 9 -12.52 -10.58 -11.24
CA LEU A 9 -12.53 -9.18 -10.84
C LEU A 9 -11.36 -8.82 -9.94
N MET A 10 -11.02 -9.66 -8.97
CA MET A 10 -9.86 -9.46 -8.08
C MET A 10 -8.56 -9.47 -8.89
N SER A 11 -8.35 -10.48 -9.73
CA SER A 11 -7.16 -10.58 -10.58
C SER A 11 -7.02 -9.38 -11.53
N LYS A 12 -8.14 -8.90 -12.12
CA LYS A 12 -8.14 -7.70 -12.94
C LYS A 12 -7.78 -6.45 -12.15
N CYS A 13 -8.38 -6.28 -10.96
CA CYS A 13 -8.07 -5.14 -10.09
C CYS A 13 -6.61 -5.15 -9.64
N GLU A 14 -6.06 -6.30 -9.28
CA GLU A 14 -4.65 -6.44 -8.91
C GLU A 14 -3.72 -6.07 -10.07
N SER A 15 -4.03 -6.50 -11.29
CA SER A 15 -3.27 -6.14 -12.48
C SER A 15 -3.31 -4.65 -12.79
N GLU A 16 -4.49 -4.01 -12.67
CA GLU A 16 -4.64 -2.56 -12.85
C GLU A 16 -3.88 -1.78 -11.78
N ASP A 17 -3.92 -2.21 -10.53
CA ASP A 17 -3.21 -1.57 -9.42
C ASP A 17 -1.70 -1.70 -9.57
N PHE A 18 -1.22 -2.87 -10.02
CA PHE A 18 0.18 -3.09 -10.35
C PHE A 18 0.64 -2.15 -11.46
N GLN A 19 -0.09 -2.07 -12.58
CA GLN A 19 0.27 -1.20 -13.69
C GLN A 19 0.28 0.26 -13.28
N ARG A 20 -0.77 0.71 -12.59
CA ARG A 20 -0.88 2.08 -12.10
C ARG A 20 0.25 2.44 -11.13
N THR A 21 0.63 1.51 -10.25
CA THR A 21 1.75 1.70 -9.32
C THR A 21 3.07 1.75 -10.07
N SER A 22 3.27 0.90 -11.08
CA SER A 22 4.45 0.92 -11.93
C SER A 22 4.62 2.28 -12.62
N ASP A 23 3.56 2.83 -13.18
CA ASP A 23 3.57 4.16 -13.84
C ASP A 23 3.91 5.29 -12.85
N ILE A 24 3.43 5.18 -11.61
CA ILE A 24 3.77 6.12 -10.53
C ILE A 24 5.27 6.03 -10.20
N LEU A 25 5.77 4.82 -10.00
CA LEU A 25 7.18 4.59 -9.64
C LEU A 25 8.13 5.04 -10.76
N GLU A 26 7.83 4.75 -12.02
CA GLU A 26 8.62 5.23 -13.17
C GLU A 26 8.74 6.75 -13.18
N ARG A 27 7.65 7.47 -12.93
CA ARG A 27 7.67 8.94 -12.84
C ARG A 27 8.46 9.44 -11.63
N LEU A 28 8.32 8.82 -10.48
CA LEU A 28 9.01 9.22 -9.25
C LEU A 28 10.53 9.01 -9.35
N PHE A 29 10.94 7.92 -9.97
CA PHE A 29 12.36 7.57 -10.07
C PHE A 29 13.02 8.01 -11.38
N GLN A 30 12.28 8.50 -12.37
CA GLN A 30 12.79 9.14 -13.60
C GLN A 30 13.93 8.34 -14.25
N GLY A 31 13.68 7.11 -14.67
CA GLY A 31 14.64 6.24 -15.33
C GLY A 31 15.69 5.60 -14.43
N ARG A 32 15.60 5.79 -13.11
CA ARG A 32 16.46 5.15 -12.12
C ARG A 32 15.86 3.87 -11.51
N LEU A 33 14.65 3.52 -11.94
CA LEU A 33 13.94 2.30 -11.55
C LEU A 33 14.53 1.10 -12.27
N ARG A 34 14.75 0.01 -11.55
CA ARG A 34 15.27 -1.26 -12.09
C ARG A 34 14.59 -2.45 -11.42
N ASN A 35 14.60 -3.58 -12.11
CA ASN A 35 14.14 -4.87 -11.56
C ASN A 35 12.74 -4.84 -10.94
N LEU A 36 11.83 -4.04 -11.51
CA LEU A 36 10.45 -3.99 -11.07
C LEU A 36 9.76 -5.33 -11.41
N ARG A 37 9.23 -5.97 -10.38
CA ARG A 37 8.56 -7.27 -10.52
C ARG A 37 7.46 -7.46 -9.48
N PRO A 38 6.37 -8.17 -9.83
CA PRO A 38 5.40 -8.62 -8.85
C PRO A 38 6.02 -9.65 -7.90
N THR A 39 5.45 -9.80 -6.73
CA THR A 39 5.78 -10.88 -5.79
C THR A 39 4.83 -12.05 -5.99
N PRO A 40 5.21 -13.27 -5.57
CA PRO A 40 4.30 -14.41 -5.60
C PRO A 40 3.03 -14.16 -4.79
N SER A 41 1.94 -14.79 -5.20
CA SER A 41 0.69 -14.78 -4.44
C SER A 41 0.90 -15.29 -3.01
N GLY A 42 0.22 -14.67 -2.05
CA GLY A 42 0.32 -15.02 -0.62
C GLY A 42 1.45 -14.33 0.14
N THR A 43 2.25 -13.50 -0.53
CA THR A 43 3.23 -12.64 0.15
C THR A 43 2.58 -11.39 0.76
N SER A 44 3.27 -10.80 1.74
CA SER A 44 2.77 -9.59 2.44
C SER A 44 3.08 -8.30 1.70
N VAL A 45 3.76 -8.37 0.57
CA VAL A 45 4.08 -7.24 -0.31
C VAL A 45 3.72 -7.62 -1.75
N ASP A 46 3.28 -6.65 -2.54
CA ASP A 46 2.77 -6.89 -3.89
C ASP A 46 3.84 -6.80 -4.97
N MET A 47 4.90 -6.03 -4.75
CA MET A 47 5.99 -5.89 -5.70
C MET A 47 7.32 -5.58 -5.03
N ARG A 48 8.40 -5.80 -5.79
CA ARG A 48 9.76 -5.38 -5.43
C ARG A 48 10.42 -4.67 -6.59
N PHE A 49 11.28 -3.71 -6.27
CA PHE A 49 12.10 -3.01 -7.24
C PHE A 49 13.39 -2.48 -6.62
N GLU A 50 14.27 -2.01 -7.47
CA GLU A 50 15.48 -1.30 -7.09
C GLU A 50 15.49 0.10 -7.71
N ALA A 51 16.01 1.07 -7.01
CA ALA A 51 16.19 2.41 -7.57
C ALA A 51 17.49 3.04 -7.08
N SER A 52 18.16 3.76 -7.96
CA SER A 52 19.34 4.53 -7.59
C SER A 52 18.94 5.87 -6.97
N ASN A 53 19.55 6.23 -5.86
CA ASN A 53 19.40 7.58 -5.32
C ASN A 53 20.23 8.60 -6.14
N LYS A 54 20.14 9.88 -5.79
CA LYS A 54 20.89 10.97 -6.47
C LYS A 54 22.43 10.79 -6.40
N LYS A 55 22.92 10.01 -5.44
CA LYS A 55 24.36 9.70 -5.27
C LYS A 55 24.76 8.38 -5.96
N GLY A 56 23.89 7.78 -6.78
CA GLY A 56 24.13 6.52 -7.47
C GLY A 56 24.00 5.25 -6.62
N LYS A 57 23.74 5.36 -5.32
CA LYS A 57 23.56 4.19 -4.46
C LYS A 57 22.24 3.50 -4.80
N VAL A 58 22.29 2.20 -5.08
CA VAL A 58 21.12 1.35 -5.29
C VAL A 58 20.44 1.05 -3.96
N ILE A 59 19.14 1.25 -3.92
CA ILE A 59 18.27 0.96 -2.77
C ILE A 59 17.20 -0.03 -3.25
N LYS A 60 16.98 -1.08 -2.49
CA LYS A 60 15.93 -2.07 -2.73
C LYS A 60 14.67 -1.70 -2.00
N TYR A 61 13.54 -1.95 -2.62
CA TYR A 61 12.22 -1.61 -2.09
C TYR A 61 11.29 -2.82 -2.17
N ALA A 62 10.50 -2.98 -1.11
CA ALA A 62 9.34 -3.86 -1.08
C ALA A 62 8.09 -3.00 -0.88
N VAL A 63 7.07 -3.23 -1.68
CA VAL A 63 5.89 -2.36 -1.80
C VAL A 63 4.63 -3.15 -1.54
N GLU A 64 3.80 -2.63 -0.67
CA GLU A 64 2.39 -3.01 -0.54
C GLU A 64 1.52 -1.98 -1.25
N ILE A 65 0.54 -2.45 -2.01
CA ILE A 65 -0.42 -1.61 -2.75
C ILE A 65 -1.78 -1.71 -2.06
N LYS A 66 -2.38 -0.57 -1.79
CA LYS A 66 -3.74 -0.49 -1.24
C LYS A 66 -4.61 0.38 -2.11
N ARG A 67 -5.67 -0.19 -2.68
CA ARG A 67 -6.72 0.61 -3.30
C ARG A 67 -7.58 1.24 -2.21
N ASN A 68 -7.79 2.54 -2.30
CA ASN A 68 -8.66 3.28 -1.40
C ASN A 68 -9.61 4.15 -2.19
N ASN A 69 -10.91 3.91 -2.01
CA ASN A 69 -11.97 4.62 -2.72
C ASN A 69 -12.26 6.03 -2.15
N GLY A 70 -11.35 6.57 -1.35
CA GLY A 70 -11.47 7.91 -0.82
C GLY A 70 -12.30 8.07 0.46
N LYS A 71 -12.90 6.98 0.96
CA LYS A 71 -13.79 7.03 2.14
C LYS A 71 -13.17 7.64 3.41
N TYR A 72 -11.83 7.58 3.55
CA TYR A 72 -11.14 7.98 4.79
C TYR A 72 -10.33 9.26 4.66
N ILE A 73 -10.21 9.82 3.45
CA ILE A 73 -9.39 11.03 3.21
C ILE A 73 -10.02 12.27 3.82
N SER A 74 -11.34 12.31 3.93
CA SER A 74 -12.07 13.41 4.60
C SER A 74 -11.59 13.65 6.04
N ASN A 75 -11.09 12.62 6.71
CA ASN A 75 -10.58 12.68 8.08
C ASN A 75 -9.07 12.96 8.15
N LYS A 76 -8.41 13.24 7.02
CA LYS A 76 -6.96 13.45 6.94
C LYS A 76 -6.11 12.28 7.47
N THR A 77 -6.69 11.09 7.50
CA THR A 77 -6.02 9.87 7.94
C THR A 77 -6.32 8.72 6.98
N ILE A 78 -5.44 7.71 6.97
CA ILE A 78 -5.61 6.51 6.18
C ILE A 78 -5.26 5.27 7.01
N PRO A 79 -6.04 4.17 6.92
CA PRO A 79 -5.85 3.04 7.81
C PRO A 79 -4.71 2.12 7.38
N LEU A 80 -3.89 1.69 8.33
CA LEU A 80 -2.93 0.60 8.21
C LEU A 80 -3.24 -0.45 9.28
N LYS A 81 -3.62 -1.66 8.87
CA LYS A 81 -3.84 -2.76 9.80
C LYS A 81 -2.53 -3.18 10.47
N VAL A 82 -2.56 -3.41 11.78
CA VAL A 82 -1.37 -3.78 12.55
C VAL A 82 -0.82 -5.15 12.11
N ASP A 83 -1.68 -6.12 11.85
CA ASP A 83 -1.30 -7.45 11.35
C ASP A 83 -0.57 -7.36 10.00
N LYS A 84 -1.06 -6.49 9.10
CA LYS A 84 -0.41 -6.24 7.81
C LYS A 84 0.97 -5.61 8.00
N TYR A 85 1.07 -4.62 8.87
CA TYR A 85 2.35 -4.01 9.22
C TYR A 85 3.36 -5.05 9.72
N ILE A 86 2.94 -5.88 10.68
CA ILE A 86 3.79 -6.94 11.24
C ILE A 86 4.21 -7.95 10.16
N SER A 87 3.29 -8.36 9.29
CA SER A 87 3.57 -9.30 8.21
C SER A 87 4.59 -8.74 7.21
N MET A 88 4.45 -7.49 6.81
CA MET A 88 5.41 -6.80 5.95
C MET A 88 6.80 -6.71 6.60
N MET A 89 6.86 -6.38 7.90
CA MET A 89 8.12 -6.31 8.64
C MET A 89 8.82 -7.66 8.76
N LYS A 90 8.08 -8.75 8.93
CA LYS A 90 8.62 -10.13 8.96
C LYS A 90 9.15 -10.58 7.60
N GLU A 91 8.51 -10.18 6.52
CA GLU A 91 8.85 -10.61 5.16
C GLU A 91 9.96 -9.76 4.53
N ARG A 92 10.26 -8.60 5.12
CA ARG A 92 11.32 -7.70 4.66
C ARG A 92 12.68 -8.40 4.64
N LYS A 93 13.39 -8.27 3.51
CA LYS A 93 14.79 -8.65 3.43
C LYS A 93 15.69 -7.58 4.08
N ASN A 94 16.86 -7.97 4.55
CA ASN A 94 17.72 -7.14 5.42
C ASN A 94 18.07 -5.75 4.87
N ASP A 95 18.09 -5.56 3.57
CA ASP A 95 18.48 -4.30 2.92
C ASP A 95 17.33 -3.62 2.16
N GLU A 96 16.10 -4.11 2.32
CA GLU A 96 14.92 -3.54 1.69
C GLU A 96 14.31 -2.42 2.53
N ARG A 97 13.84 -1.36 1.85
CA ARG A 97 12.93 -0.36 2.42
C ARG A 97 11.50 -0.78 2.15
N LEU A 98 10.68 -0.72 3.17
CA LEU A 98 9.25 -0.97 3.04
C LEU A 98 8.50 0.31 2.73
N ILE A 99 7.69 0.27 1.69
CA ILE A 99 6.76 1.34 1.36
C ILE A 99 5.35 0.80 1.18
N ILE A 100 4.37 1.61 1.55
CA ILE A 100 2.96 1.33 1.26
C ILE A 100 2.42 2.44 0.38
N ILE A 101 1.77 2.07 -0.71
CA ILE A 101 1.17 3.00 -1.66
C ILE A 101 -0.34 2.84 -1.62
N TYR A 102 -1.03 3.89 -1.23
CA TYR A 102 -2.48 3.96 -1.32
C TYR A 102 -2.88 4.61 -2.64
N LEU A 103 -3.53 3.85 -3.48
CA LEU A 103 -4.09 4.31 -4.75
C LEU A 103 -5.48 4.88 -4.50
N LEU A 104 -5.63 6.16 -4.75
CA LEU A 104 -6.88 6.90 -4.68
C LEU A 104 -7.46 7.05 -6.09
N PRO A 105 -8.71 7.46 -6.27
CA PRO A 105 -9.30 7.57 -7.63
C PRO A 105 -8.42 8.34 -8.63
N ASN A 106 -7.91 9.50 -8.25
CA ASN A 106 -7.10 10.37 -9.14
C ASN A 106 -5.72 10.75 -8.57
N SER A 107 -5.30 10.12 -7.47
CA SER A 107 -4.07 10.45 -6.78
C SER A 107 -3.47 9.24 -6.08
N PHE A 108 -2.34 9.43 -5.42
CA PHE A 108 -1.74 8.42 -4.56
C PHE A 108 -1.10 9.06 -3.34
N ILE A 109 -0.97 8.28 -2.29
CA ILE A 109 -0.24 8.62 -1.07
C ILE A 109 0.72 7.48 -0.76
N CYS A 110 1.97 7.80 -0.50
CA CYS A 110 3.02 6.83 -0.20
C CYS A 110 3.61 7.09 1.18
N PHE A 111 3.71 6.06 1.99
CA PHE A 111 4.41 6.08 3.27
C PHE A 111 5.65 5.18 3.22
N ASN A 112 6.76 5.68 3.72
CA ASN A 112 7.88 4.83 4.09
C ASN A 112 7.56 4.18 5.44
N VAL A 113 7.25 2.89 5.42
CA VAL A 113 6.79 2.14 6.60
C VAL A 113 7.87 2.10 7.69
N ASP A 114 9.14 2.07 7.31
CA ASP A 114 10.25 2.10 8.27
C ASP A 114 10.29 3.40 9.09
N LYS A 115 9.73 4.48 8.53
CA LYS A 115 9.70 5.80 9.16
C LYS A 115 8.41 6.11 9.90
N VAL A 116 7.33 5.39 9.58
CA VAL A 116 6.01 5.66 10.17
C VAL A 116 6.06 5.66 11.70
N ILE A 117 6.77 4.71 12.29
CA ILE A 117 6.86 4.59 13.76
C ILE A 117 7.93 5.53 14.34
N THR A 118 9.01 5.79 13.61
CA THR A 118 10.12 6.62 14.10
C THR A 118 9.88 8.11 13.93
N ASP A 119 9.25 8.50 12.83
CA ASP A 119 9.12 9.91 12.42
C ASP A 119 7.75 10.50 12.78
N ILE A 120 6.73 9.67 13.01
CA ILE A 120 5.40 10.14 13.43
C ILE A 120 5.29 9.97 14.95
N PRO A 121 5.13 11.06 15.71
CA PRO A 121 4.96 10.97 17.15
C PRO A 121 3.79 10.08 17.53
N MET A 122 3.92 9.27 18.58
CA MET A 122 2.88 8.35 19.04
C MET A 122 1.53 9.03 19.30
N LYS A 123 1.54 10.30 19.72
CA LYS A 123 0.33 11.11 19.91
C LYS A 123 -0.43 11.37 18.61
N ASP A 124 0.27 11.35 17.47
CA ASP A 124 -0.30 11.57 16.13
C ASP A 124 -0.71 10.25 15.45
N LEU A 125 -0.34 9.11 16.03
CA LEU A 125 -0.75 7.78 15.62
C LEU A 125 -1.99 7.37 16.42
N ASN A 126 -3.15 7.56 15.83
CA ASN A 126 -4.38 7.05 16.43
C ASN A 126 -4.50 5.54 16.17
N MET A 127 -4.56 4.75 17.24
CA MET A 127 -4.74 3.30 17.16
C MET A 127 -6.12 2.93 17.67
N THR A 128 -6.90 2.30 16.83
CA THR A 128 -8.24 1.85 17.17
C THR A 128 -8.48 0.42 16.69
N ASN A 129 -9.54 -0.21 17.23
CA ASN A 129 -10.07 -1.43 16.65
C ASN A 129 -11.09 -1.08 15.59
N TRP A 130 -10.80 -1.39 14.35
CA TRP A 130 -11.72 -1.22 13.24
C TRP A 130 -12.50 -2.51 13.00
N LEU A 131 -13.81 -2.42 12.92
CA LEU A 131 -14.67 -3.55 12.57
C LEU A 131 -14.57 -3.82 11.07
N ILE A 132 -13.90 -4.91 10.73
CA ILE A 132 -13.71 -5.31 9.34
C ILE A 132 -14.50 -6.60 9.09
N PRO A 133 -15.17 -6.72 7.93
CA PRO A 133 -15.77 -7.98 7.52
C PRO A 133 -14.70 -9.08 7.48
N LEU A 134 -14.96 -10.20 8.15
CA LEU A 134 -14.09 -11.39 8.12
C LEU A 134 -14.08 -12.06 6.76
N GLU A 135 -15.05 -11.76 5.96
CA GLU A 135 -15.44 -12.55 4.85
C GLU A 135 -14.85 -12.17 3.54
N ASN A 136 -14.47 -13.19 2.83
CA ASN A 136 -14.28 -13.15 1.40
C ASN A 136 -15.58 -12.76 0.71
N TYR A 137 -15.49 -11.90 -0.24
CA TYR A 137 -16.46 -11.21 -1.08
C TYR A 137 -17.66 -12.00 -1.62
N SER A 138 -17.95 -13.23 -1.13
CA SER A 138 -18.94 -14.14 -1.70
C SER A 138 -20.17 -14.42 -0.86
N THR A 139 -20.24 -13.98 0.41
CA THR A 139 -21.37 -14.29 1.28
C THR A 139 -22.12 -13.06 1.75
N ARG A 140 -23.43 -13.19 1.91
CA ARG A 140 -24.33 -12.11 2.35
C ARG A 140 -24.21 -11.80 3.84
N ASP A 141 -23.67 -12.73 4.63
CA ASP A 141 -23.60 -12.65 6.08
C ASP A 141 -22.14 -12.41 6.53
N CYS A 142 -21.68 -11.16 6.40
CA CYS A 142 -20.35 -10.77 6.85
C CYS A 142 -20.28 -10.71 8.38
N ILE A 143 -19.46 -11.55 8.99
CA ILE A 143 -19.08 -11.40 10.39
C ILE A 143 -18.02 -10.30 10.46
N LYS A 144 -18.29 -9.26 11.27
CA LYS A 144 -17.34 -8.17 11.52
C LYS A 144 -16.55 -8.47 12.77
N VAL A 145 -15.23 -8.40 12.67
CA VAL A 145 -14.32 -8.55 13.81
C VAL A 145 -13.51 -7.28 14.03
N PRO A 146 -13.20 -6.96 15.30
CA PRO A 146 -12.27 -5.89 15.60
C PRO A 146 -10.88 -6.22 15.07
N GLN A 147 -10.27 -5.31 14.33
CA GLN A 147 -8.90 -5.43 13.88
C GLN A 147 -8.09 -4.20 14.31
N PRO A 148 -7.00 -4.40 15.05
CA PRO A 148 -6.12 -3.30 15.42
C PRO A 148 -5.65 -2.54 14.18
N THR A 149 -5.84 -1.23 14.17
CA THR A 149 -5.57 -0.37 13.01
C THR A 149 -4.84 0.89 13.47
N ILE A 150 -3.77 1.22 12.77
CA ILE A 150 -3.05 2.49 12.91
C ILE A 150 -3.63 3.45 11.88
N TRP A 151 -4.03 4.63 12.31
CA TRP A 151 -4.52 5.69 11.42
C TRP A 151 -3.37 6.65 11.10
N LEU A 152 -2.84 6.54 9.89
CA LEU A 152 -1.72 7.34 9.43
C LEU A 152 -2.19 8.74 9.01
N PRO A 153 -1.64 9.83 9.57
CA PRO A 153 -1.93 11.17 9.11
C PRO A 153 -1.45 11.38 7.67
N THR A 154 -2.34 11.85 6.79
CA THR A 154 -2.01 12.00 5.37
C THR A 154 -1.01 13.13 5.10
N ASP A 155 -0.94 14.13 5.97
CA ASP A 155 0.05 15.21 5.93
C ASP A 155 1.48 14.76 6.33
N LYS A 156 1.61 13.56 6.92
CA LYS A 156 2.90 12.93 7.26
C LYS A 156 3.34 11.89 6.23
N CYS A 157 2.70 11.81 5.09
CA CYS A 157 3.12 10.91 4.02
C CYS A 157 4.52 11.29 3.48
N SER A 158 5.24 10.29 2.97
CA SER A 158 6.57 10.52 2.39
C SER A 158 6.47 11.21 1.03
N ILE A 159 5.49 10.81 0.22
CA ILE A 159 5.22 11.37 -1.11
C ILE A 159 3.74 11.25 -1.40
N SER A 160 3.17 12.26 -2.05
CA SER A 160 1.84 12.23 -2.62
C SER A 160 1.82 12.89 -3.99
N GLY A 161 0.82 12.59 -4.80
CA GLY A 161 0.70 13.18 -6.13
C GLY A 161 -0.56 12.73 -6.86
N TYR A 162 -0.76 13.32 -8.03
CA TYR A 162 -1.86 12.94 -8.92
C TYR A 162 -1.43 11.83 -9.87
N THR A 163 -2.35 10.92 -10.17
CA THR A 163 -2.20 9.98 -11.27
C THR A 163 -2.72 10.67 -12.52
N LYS A 164 -1.98 10.60 -13.63
CA LYS A 164 -2.54 11.06 -14.91
C LYS A 164 -3.78 10.20 -15.23
N LYS A 165 -4.83 10.88 -15.70
CA LYS A 165 -5.95 10.21 -16.36
C LYS A 165 -5.47 9.52 -17.61
#